data_c5ddffe99850c4ba4b61ad49dc6b6fb3
#
_entry.id   c5ddffe99850c4ba4b61ad49dc6b6fb3
#
_cell.length_a   1.000
_cell.length_b   1.000
_cell.length_c   1.000
_cell.angle_alpha   90.00
_cell.angle_beta   90.00
_cell.angle_gamma   90.00
#
_symmetry.space_group_name_H-M   'P 1'
#
loop_
_entity.id
_entity.type
_entity.pdbx_description
1 polymer ?
#
loop_
_entity_poly.entity_id
_entity_poly.type
_entity_poly.pdbx_seq_one_letter_code
_entity_poly.pdbx_strand_id
1 'polypeptide(L)'
;VRTYSSGMYMRLAFSIAINVDAEILLIDEILAVGDQHFQEKCFDKLVELGKSDKTIVIVSHDLNSVKNLCTRAIWIYKGEVKGDGDPEYVIDAYLNQVSLDHHEKRKNRKITSEKKDSYRGLVNIDDPLPFTEIDKSRGIYKIHGWELSDCNDSVVNVYIDDVKYENVKRTDRPDVLIVYEGHYGGDDTNDLPGWELDIDLNTFSEGLHQIKVLSLTPDGLLIYQKASSFNLIDR
;
A
#
# COMPACT_ATOMS: atom_id res chain seq x y z
N VAL A 1 -31.25 15.32 9.96
CA VAL A 1 -30.37 14.19 10.34
C VAL A 1 -31.02 12.85 9.98
N ARG A 2 -32.35 12.63 10.14
CA ARG A 2 -33.03 11.36 9.80
C ARG A 2 -32.94 10.96 8.31
N THR A 3 -32.66 11.91 7.42
CA THR A 3 -32.56 11.73 5.96
C THR A 3 -31.12 11.71 5.44
N TYR A 4 -30.12 11.74 6.33
CA TYR A 4 -28.72 11.75 5.94
C TYR A 4 -28.27 10.34 5.54
N SER A 5 -27.48 10.27 4.46
CA SER A 5 -26.72 9.06 4.16
C SER A 5 -25.66 8.82 5.24
N SER A 6 -25.14 7.59 5.33
CA SER A 6 -24.05 7.27 6.27
C SER A 6 -22.86 8.22 6.11
N GLY A 7 -22.45 8.51 4.88
CA GLY A 7 -21.39 9.46 4.59
C GLY A 7 -21.68 10.89 5.06
N MET A 8 -22.90 11.38 4.87
CA MET A 8 -23.31 12.71 5.36
C MET A 8 -23.31 12.77 6.90
N TYR A 9 -23.78 11.69 7.54
CA TYR A 9 -23.76 11.59 9.00
C TYR A 9 -22.35 11.65 9.57
N MET A 10 -21.42 10.89 8.98
CA MET A 10 -20.02 10.86 9.42
C MET A 10 -19.31 12.19 9.17
N ARG A 11 -19.57 12.86 8.04
CA ARG A 11 -19.04 14.21 7.78
C ARG A 11 -19.52 15.23 8.81
N LEU A 12 -20.80 15.18 9.18
CA LEU A 12 -21.34 16.05 10.22
C LEU A 12 -20.70 15.74 11.57
N ALA A 13 -20.60 14.45 11.95
CA ALA A 13 -19.97 14.03 13.21
C ALA A 13 -18.50 14.49 13.30
N PHE A 14 -17.74 14.30 12.24
CA PHE A 14 -16.34 14.76 12.18
C PHE A 14 -16.26 16.29 12.28
N SER A 15 -17.09 17.02 11.51
CA SER A 15 -17.11 18.49 11.55
C SER A 15 -17.43 19.03 12.95
N ILE A 16 -18.26 18.35 13.70
CA ILE A 16 -18.56 18.73 15.09
C ILE A 16 -17.32 18.43 15.97
N ALA A 17 -16.75 17.21 15.85
CA ALA A 17 -15.64 16.77 16.69
C ALA A 17 -14.41 17.68 16.59
N ILE A 18 -14.03 18.09 15.37
CA ILE A 18 -12.84 18.95 15.16
C ILE A 18 -13.04 20.41 15.57
N ASN A 19 -14.30 20.85 15.76
CA ASN A 19 -14.61 22.21 16.20
C ASN A 19 -14.92 22.30 17.72
N VAL A 20 -14.83 21.19 18.45
CA VAL A 20 -14.96 21.22 19.90
C VAL A 20 -13.71 21.88 20.49
N ASP A 21 -13.90 22.76 21.47
CA ASP A 21 -12.80 23.36 22.23
C ASP A 21 -12.32 22.39 23.32
N ALA A 22 -11.58 21.36 22.89
CA ALA A 22 -11.01 20.34 23.76
C ALA A 22 -9.49 20.54 23.85
N GLU A 23 -8.91 20.32 25.02
CA GLU A 23 -7.46 20.30 25.23
C GLU A 23 -6.83 19.02 24.70
N ILE A 24 -7.58 17.90 24.74
CA ILE A 24 -7.16 16.58 24.24
C ILE A 24 -8.19 16.07 23.25
N LEU A 25 -7.76 15.75 22.05
CA LEU A 25 -8.58 15.16 20.99
C LEU A 25 -8.16 13.70 20.73
N LEU A 26 -9.10 12.78 20.90
CA LEU A 26 -8.91 11.35 20.60
C LEU A 26 -9.56 11.00 19.26
N ILE A 27 -8.78 10.44 18.34
CA ILE A 27 -9.23 10.09 17.00
C ILE A 27 -8.97 8.59 16.80
N ASP A 28 -10.04 7.85 16.53
CA ASP A 28 -9.99 6.42 16.26
C ASP A 28 -10.52 6.14 14.85
N GLU A 29 -9.62 5.77 13.93
CA GLU A 29 -9.86 5.36 12.52
C GLU A 29 -10.75 6.28 11.65
N ILE A 30 -11.16 7.46 12.12
CA ILE A 30 -12.14 8.33 11.45
C ILE A 30 -11.61 9.00 10.17
N LEU A 31 -10.30 8.94 9.89
CA LEU A 31 -9.70 9.63 8.75
C LEU A 31 -10.06 9.01 7.38
N ALA A 32 -10.50 7.76 7.37
CA ALA A 32 -10.89 7.05 6.14
C ALA A 32 -12.33 7.32 5.67
N VAL A 33 -13.05 8.26 6.31
CA VAL A 33 -14.48 8.48 6.05
C VAL A 33 -14.73 9.58 5.02
N GLY A 34 -15.63 9.31 4.07
CA GLY A 34 -16.07 10.26 3.06
C GLY A 34 -15.38 10.06 1.70
N ASP A 35 -15.55 11.03 0.80
CA ASP A 35 -14.81 11.09 -0.45
C ASP A 35 -13.40 11.67 -0.23
N GLN A 36 -12.52 11.50 -1.21
CA GLN A 36 -11.12 11.94 -1.16
C GLN A 36 -11.01 13.43 -0.80
N HIS A 37 -11.86 14.29 -1.38
CA HIS A 37 -11.81 15.72 -1.11
C HIS A 37 -12.15 16.07 0.35
N PHE A 38 -13.05 15.31 0.97
CA PHE A 38 -13.35 15.47 2.40
C PHE A 38 -12.22 14.95 3.29
N GLN A 39 -11.59 13.85 2.92
CA GLN A 39 -10.42 13.31 3.61
C GLN A 39 -9.25 14.30 3.62
N GLU A 40 -8.97 14.94 2.47
CA GLU A 40 -7.94 15.98 2.36
C GLU A 40 -8.24 17.17 3.31
N LYS A 41 -9.48 17.64 3.35
CA LYS A 41 -9.88 18.71 4.30
C LYS A 41 -9.75 18.30 5.76
N CYS A 42 -10.08 17.05 6.07
CA CYS A 42 -9.90 16.51 7.42
C CYS A 42 -8.42 16.49 7.82
N PHE A 43 -7.57 16.02 6.91
CA PHE A 43 -6.13 15.96 7.08
C PHE A 43 -5.54 17.37 7.31
N ASP A 44 -5.86 18.34 6.45
CA ASP A 44 -5.40 19.73 6.57
C ASP A 44 -5.80 20.34 7.92
N LYS A 45 -7.04 20.05 8.35
CA LYS A 45 -7.52 20.54 9.65
C LYS A 45 -6.80 19.92 10.84
N LEU A 46 -6.44 18.65 10.76
CA LEU A 46 -5.64 18.01 11.81
C LEU A 46 -4.21 18.53 11.85
N VAL A 47 -3.61 18.82 10.70
CA VAL A 47 -2.31 19.50 10.61
C VAL A 47 -2.38 20.88 11.27
N GLU A 48 -3.43 21.64 11.02
CA GLU A 48 -3.65 22.95 11.66
C GLU A 48 -3.79 22.82 13.18
N LEU A 49 -4.61 21.88 13.65
CA LEU A 49 -4.82 21.62 15.08
C LEU A 49 -3.53 21.12 15.77
N GLY A 50 -2.72 20.32 15.09
CA GLY A 50 -1.43 19.84 15.60
C GLY A 50 -0.39 20.94 15.80
N LYS A 51 -0.58 22.13 15.19
CA LYS A 51 0.25 23.33 15.41
C LYS A 51 -0.22 24.19 16.59
N SER A 52 -1.38 23.86 17.19
CA SER A 52 -1.92 24.55 18.38
C SER A 52 -1.43 23.86 19.66
N ASP A 53 -1.80 24.42 20.80
CA ASP A 53 -1.47 23.88 22.15
C ASP A 53 -2.31 22.63 22.52
N LYS A 54 -3.00 22.01 21.55
CA LYS A 54 -3.87 20.85 21.78
C LYS A 54 -3.08 19.55 21.66
N THR A 55 -3.42 18.59 22.49
CA THR A 55 -2.90 17.21 22.37
C THR A 55 -3.81 16.38 21.48
N ILE A 56 -3.27 15.79 20.43
CA ILE A 56 -4.01 14.90 19.53
C ILE A 56 -3.46 13.48 19.66
N VAL A 57 -4.33 12.54 20.00
CA VAL A 57 -4.01 11.11 20.03
C VAL A 57 -4.77 10.43 18.89
N ILE A 58 -4.03 9.80 17.97
CA ILE A 58 -4.58 9.13 16.80
C ILE A 58 -4.33 7.63 16.94
N VAL A 59 -5.39 6.83 16.79
CA VAL A 59 -5.29 5.38 16.59
C VAL A 59 -5.63 5.11 15.14
N SER A 60 -4.70 4.53 14.38
CA SER A 60 -4.86 4.28 12.95
C SER A 60 -4.01 3.09 12.51
N HIS A 61 -4.50 2.38 11.51
CA HIS A 61 -3.73 1.40 10.73
C HIS A 61 -3.10 2.04 9.47
N ASP A 62 -3.45 3.28 9.13
CA ASP A 62 -2.82 4.03 8.04
C ASP A 62 -1.48 4.62 8.50
N LEU A 63 -0.39 3.93 8.15
CA LEU A 63 0.97 4.32 8.53
C LEU A 63 1.39 5.66 7.92
N ASN A 64 0.83 6.05 6.76
CA ASN A 64 1.12 7.34 6.15
C ASN A 64 0.52 8.49 6.98
N SER A 65 -0.70 8.33 7.46
CA SER A 65 -1.33 9.29 8.37
C SER A 65 -0.52 9.42 9.67
N VAL A 66 -0.08 8.29 10.25
CA VAL A 66 0.77 8.31 11.46
C VAL A 66 2.09 9.04 11.19
N LYS A 67 2.77 8.74 10.08
CA LYS A 67 4.05 9.38 9.71
C LYS A 67 3.92 10.89 9.51
N ASN A 68 2.82 11.36 8.89
CA ASN A 68 2.67 12.75 8.49
C ASN A 68 2.01 13.65 9.55
N LEU A 69 1.19 13.08 10.44
CA LEU A 69 0.44 13.84 11.44
C LEU A 69 1.04 13.78 12.84
N CYS A 70 1.76 12.71 13.17
CA CYS A 70 2.22 12.47 14.53
C CYS A 70 3.67 12.91 14.73
N THR A 71 3.96 13.48 15.90
CA THR A 71 5.34 13.79 16.34
C THR A 71 5.94 12.65 17.18
N ARG A 72 5.10 11.72 17.62
CA ARG A 72 5.46 10.54 18.41
C ARG A 72 4.49 9.42 18.08
N ALA A 73 4.99 8.20 17.91
CA ALA A 73 4.20 7.00 17.74
C ALA A 73 4.44 6.01 18.87
N ILE A 74 3.41 5.25 19.21
CA ILE A 74 3.49 4.15 20.17
C ILE A 74 2.96 2.90 19.49
N TRP A 75 3.80 1.88 19.39
CA TRP A 75 3.41 0.59 18.86
C TRP A 75 3.10 -0.39 19.97
N ILE A 76 1.86 -0.90 19.95
CA ILE A 76 1.39 -1.90 20.92
C ILE A 76 1.27 -3.25 20.17
N TYR A 77 1.90 -4.29 20.73
CA TYR A 77 1.85 -5.64 20.20
C TYR A 77 1.59 -6.64 21.31
N LYS A 78 0.56 -7.46 21.15
CA LYS A 78 0.12 -8.46 22.17
C LYS A 78 -0.07 -7.85 23.57
N GLY A 79 -0.58 -6.62 23.64
CA GLY A 79 -0.85 -5.90 24.89
C GLY A 79 0.35 -5.23 25.55
N GLU A 80 1.53 -5.26 24.92
CA GLU A 80 2.74 -4.63 25.40
C GLU A 80 3.22 -3.51 24.47
N VAL A 81 3.79 -2.44 25.02
CA VAL A 81 4.45 -1.41 24.23
C VAL A 81 5.79 -1.95 23.72
N LYS A 82 5.93 -2.07 22.40
CA LYS A 82 7.14 -2.56 21.73
C LYS A 82 7.96 -1.45 21.09
N GLY A 83 7.34 -0.32 20.77
CA GLY A 83 8.01 0.85 20.22
C GLY A 83 7.37 2.12 20.77
N ASP A 84 8.18 3.13 21.04
CA ASP A 84 7.75 4.44 21.53
C ASP A 84 8.79 5.48 21.12
N GLY A 85 8.41 6.46 20.31
CA GLY A 85 9.31 7.50 19.84
C GLY A 85 8.95 8.08 18.49
N ASP A 86 9.97 8.40 17.70
CA ASP A 86 9.82 8.94 16.35
C ASP A 86 8.95 8.03 15.48
N PRO A 87 7.94 8.57 14.75
CA PRO A 87 7.01 7.77 13.96
C PRO A 87 7.70 6.91 12.91
N GLU A 88 8.72 7.42 12.21
CA GLU A 88 9.41 6.69 11.15
C GLU A 88 10.14 5.47 11.74
N TYR A 89 10.86 5.65 12.84
CA TYR A 89 11.53 4.56 13.53
C TYR A 89 10.56 3.49 14.06
N VAL A 90 9.44 3.91 14.65
CA VAL A 90 8.43 2.99 15.21
C VAL A 90 7.70 2.22 14.11
N ILE A 91 7.39 2.89 12.98
CA ILE A 91 6.78 2.27 11.80
C ILE A 91 7.72 1.22 11.22
N ASP A 92 9.00 1.53 11.05
CA ASP A 92 9.98 0.56 10.53
C ASP A 92 10.10 -0.67 11.42
N ALA A 93 10.14 -0.48 12.74
CA ALA A 93 10.17 -1.59 13.69
C ALA A 93 8.89 -2.46 13.62
N TYR A 94 7.72 -1.82 13.46
CA TYR A 94 6.44 -2.49 13.29
C TYR A 94 6.41 -3.32 12.00
N LEU A 95 6.79 -2.73 10.86
CA LEU A 95 6.83 -3.39 9.57
C LEU A 95 7.78 -4.59 9.57
N ASN A 96 8.95 -4.46 10.21
CA ASN A 96 9.90 -5.57 10.37
C ASN A 96 9.28 -6.73 11.18
N GLN A 97 8.54 -6.43 12.26
CA GLN A 97 7.88 -7.48 13.05
C GLN A 97 6.77 -8.19 12.26
N VAL A 98 5.97 -7.44 11.50
CA VAL A 98 4.93 -8.01 10.64
C VAL A 98 5.53 -8.98 9.62
N SER A 99 6.64 -8.59 8.99
CA SER A 99 7.38 -9.46 8.07
C SER A 99 7.86 -10.74 8.76
N LEU A 100 8.44 -10.64 9.96
CA LEU A 100 8.88 -11.80 10.74
C LEU A 100 7.73 -12.73 11.12
N ASP A 101 6.61 -12.17 11.60
CA ASP A 101 5.42 -12.94 12.00
C ASP A 101 4.83 -13.69 10.79
N HIS A 102 4.83 -13.06 9.62
CA HIS A 102 4.38 -13.68 8.38
C HIS A 102 5.28 -14.87 7.98
N HIS A 103 6.60 -14.68 8.02
CA HIS A 103 7.56 -15.76 7.73
C HIS A 103 7.46 -16.91 8.74
N GLU A 104 7.23 -16.65 10.03
CA GLU A 104 7.04 -17.69 11.04
C GLU A 104 5.76 -18.48 10.84
N LYS A 105 4.64 -17.79 10.58
CA LYS A 105 3.36 -18.44 10.28
C LYS A 105 3.50 -19.41 9.11
N ARG A 106 4.22 -19.03 8.08
CA ARG A 106 4.44 -19.85 6.89
C ARG A 106 5.33 -21.06 7.13
N LYS A 107 6.43 -20.93 7.89
CA LYS A 107 7.30 -22.04 8.27
C LYS A 107 6.57 -23.14 9.03
N ASN A 108 5.54 -22.78 9.80
CA ASN A 108 4.76 -23.70 10.63
C ASN A 108 3.59 -24.36 9.88
N ARG A 109 3.33 -23.98 8.62
CA ARG A 109 2.28 -24.60 7.81
C ARG A 109 2.79 -25.85 7.12
N LYS A 110 2.00 -26.93 7.25
CA LYS A 110 2.08 -28.07 6.34
C LYS A 110 1.49 -27.63 5.00
N ILE A 111 2.34 -27.59 3.96
CA ILE A 111 1.94 -27.30 2.58
C ILE A 111 0.96 -28.41 2.14
N THR A 112 -0.32 -28.17 2.25
CA THR A 112 -1.34 -28.94 1.55
C THR A 112 -1.58 -28.24 0.23
N SER A 113 -0.80 -28.61 -0.78
CA SER A 113 -1.01 -28.16 -2.16
C SER A 113 -2.19 -28.88 -2.78
N GLU A 114 -3.41 -28.52 -2.42
CA GLU A 114 -4.58 -28.86 -3.22
C GLU A 114 -4.62 -27.91 -4.41
N LYS A 115 -4.55 -28.46 -5.62
CA LYS A 115 -4.74 -27.72 -6.87
C LYS A 115 -6.16 -27.16 -6.86
N LYS A 116 -6.31 -25.83 -6.81
CA LYS A 116 -7.60 -25.15 -6.90
C LYS A 116 -8.01 -25.04 -8.36
N ASP A 117 -9.30 -25.17 -8.67
CA ASP A 117 -9.84 -24.99 -10.03
C ASP A 117 -9.77 -23.51 -10.49
N SER A 118 -9.62 -22.56 -9.57
CA SER A 118 -9.42 -21.14 -9.87
C SER A 118 -8.66 -20.46 -8.72
N TYR A 119 -7.76 -19.54 -9.08
CA TYR A 119 -7.04 -18.70 -8.15
C TYR A 119 -7.57 -17.27 -8.21
N ARG A 120 -7.51 -16.58 -7.07
CA ARG A 120 -7.83 -15.15 -6.97
C ARG A 120 -6.55 -14.38 -6.71
N GLY A 121 -6.44 -13.19 -7.28
CA GLY A 121 -5.29 -12.34 -7.09
C GLY A 121 -5.58 -10.89 -7.41
N LEU A 122 -4.62 -10.04 -7.09
CA LEU A 122 -4.61 -8.63 -7.39
C LEU A 122 -3.17 -8.20 -7.68
N VAL A 123 -3.00 -7.37 -8.70
CA VAL A 123 -1.70 -6.77 -9.06
C VAL A 123 -1.85 -5.25 -9.01
N ASN A 124 -0.86 -4.57 -8.47
CA ASN A 124 -0.75 -3.12 -8.55
C ASN A 124 0.60 -2.68 -9.13
N ILE A 125 0.61 -1.51 -9.75
CA ILE A 125 1.79 -0.79 -10.22
C ILE A 125 1.82 0.49 -9.38
N ASP A 126 2.82 0.62 -8.51
CA ASP A 126 2.94 1.78 -7.62
C ASP A 126 3.68 2.93 -8.32
N ASP A 127 4.69 2.59 -9.12
CA ASP A 127 5.45 3.54 -9.92
C ASP A 127 5.88 2.90 -11.26
N PRO A 128 5.68 3.58 -12.41
CA PRO A 128 5.07 4.90 -12.53
C PRO A 128 3.54 4.86 -12.39
N LEU A 129 3.00 5.94 -11.84
CA LEU A 129 1.55 6.18 -11.91
C LEU A 129 1.11 6.36 -13.36
N PRO A 130 -0.17 6.11 -13.70
CA PRO A 130 -0.67 6.26 -15.06
C PRO A 130 -0.36 7.67 -15.62
N PHE A 131 0.17 7.70 -16.85
CA PHE A 131 0.53 8.91 -17.59
C PHE A 131 1.64 9.77 -16.95
N THR A 132 2.43 9.23 -16.02
CA THR A 132 3.61 9.93 -15.47
C THR A 132 4.57 10.29 -16.60
N GLU A 133 5.04 11.55 -16.64
CA GLU A 133 6.14 11.97 -17.49
C GLU A 133 7.48 11.58 -16.86
N ILE A 134 8.29 10.83 -17.57
CA ILE A 134 9.61 10.39 -17.14
C ILE A 134 10.64 11.02 -18.08
N ASP A 135 11.63 11.71 -17.50
CA ASP A 135 12.73 12.28 -18.25
C ASP A 135 13.76 11.20 -18.61
N LYS A 136 14.07 11.09 -19.89
CA LYS A 136 15.02 10.10 -20.43
C LYS A 136 16.44 10.26 -19.88
N SER A 137 16.82 11.48 -19.47
CA SER A 137 18.11 11.77 -18.85
C SER A 137 18.38 11.01 -17.55
N ARG A 138 17.34 10.44 -16.90
CA ARG A 138 17.51 9.58 -15.72
C ARG A 138 18.26 8.28 -16.02
N GLY A 139 18.33 7.85 -17.27
CA GLY A 139 19.02 6.64 -17.71
C GLY A 139 18.33 5.37 -17.24
N ILE A 140 18.61 4.91 -16.02
CA ILE A 140 17.93 3.74 -15.43
C ILE A 140 16.73 4.21 -14.61
N TYR A 141 15.60 3.56 -14.84
CA TYR A 141 14.36 3.83 -14.10
C TYR A 141 13.83 2.54 -13.49
N LYS A 142 13.41 2.62 -12.22
CA LYS A 142 12.84 1.48 -11.49
C LYS A 142 11.32 1.53 -11.57
N ILE A 143 10.73 0.52 -12.18
CA ILE A 143 9.29 0.24 -12.13
C ILE A 143 9.05 -0.72 -10.97
N HIS A 144 8.04 -0.47 -10.16
CA HIS A 144 7.73 -1.36 -9.05
C HIS A 144 6.24 -1.37 -8.69
N GLY A 145 5.86 -2.38 -7.93
CA GLY A 145 4.52 -2.58 -7.44
C GLY A 145 4.42 -3.80 -6.55
N TRP A 146 3.23 -4.38 -6.47
CA TRP A 146 2.98 -5.56 -5.68
C TRP A 146 1.95 -6.49 -6.32
N GLU A 147 1.95 -7.74 -5.89
CA GLU A 147 1.02 -8.77 -6.29
C GLU A 147 0.64 -9.61 -5.08
N LEU A 148 -0.65 -9.86 -4.92
CA LEU A 148 -1.21 -10.79 -3.96
C LEU A 148 -2.01 -11.84 -4.70
N SER A 149 -1.86 -13.11 -4.31
CA SER A 149 -2.70 -14.18 -4.83
C SER A 149 -2.81 -15.32 -3.82
N ASP A 150 -3.86 -16.11 -3.95
CA ASP A 150 -4.03 -17.36 -3.22
C ASP A 150 -3.28 -18.55 -3.89
N CYS A 151 -2.36 -18.23 -4.81
CA CYS A 151 -1.37 -19.13 -5.39
C CYS A 151 0.01 -18.81 -4.80
N ASN A 152 0.50 -19.66 -3.90
CA ASN A 152 1.77 -19.43 -3.17
C ASN A 152 2.99 -19.25 -4.05
N ASP A 153 3.02 -19.96 -5.19
CA ASP A 153 4.14 -19.96 -6.14
C ASP A 153 3.83 -19.11 -7.38
N SER A 154 2.99 -18.07 -7.22
CA SER A 154 2.66 -17.17 -8.31
C SER A 154 3.89 -16.50 -8.92
N VAL A 155 3.85 -16.34 -10.25
CA VAL A 155 4.91 -15.71 -11.03
C VAL A 155 4.43 -14.36 -11.55
N VAL A 156 5.22 -13.32 -11.35
CA VAL A 156 4.95 -12.00 -11.93
C VAL A 156 5.75 -11.84 -13.21
N ASN A 157 5.04 -11.59 -14.32
CA ASN A 157 5.63 -11.22 -15.59
C ASN A 157 5.30 -9.75 -15.90
N VAL A 158 6.31 -9.00 -16.29
CA VAL A 158 6.18 -7.59 -16.68
C VAL A 158 6.48 -7.47 -18.19
N TYR A 159 5.62 -6.73 -18.88
CA TYR A 159 5.76 -6.40 -20.28
C TYR A 159 5.75 -4.89 -20.45
N ILE A 160 6.60 -4.38 -21.34
CA ILE A 160 6.56 -2.99 -21.79
C ILE A 160 6.47 -3.04 -23.31
N ASP A 161 5.44 -2.38 -23.87
CA ASP A 161 5.14 -2.42 -25.32
C ASP A 161 5.13 -3.86 -25.88
N ASP A 162 4.47 -4.76 -25.14
CA ASP A 162 4.37 -6.19 -25.41
C ASP A 162 5.71 -6.99 -25.38
N VAL A 163 6.82 -6.36 -25.03
CA VAL A 163 8.12 -7.04 -24.81
C VAL A 163 8.21 -7.51 -23.37
N LYS A 164 8.42 -8.82 -23.16
CA LYS A 164 8.59 -9.41 -21.82
C LYS A 164 9.97 -9.10 -21.23
N TYR A 165 9.99 -8.73 -19.95
CA TYR A 165 11.20 -8.52 -19.16
C TYR A 165 11.42 -9.69 -18.21
N GLU A 166 12.63 -10.29 -18.24
CA GLU A 166 12.95 -11.49 -17.46
C GLU A 166 13.55 -11.18 -16.06
N ASN A 167 14.02 -9.94 -15.82
CA ASN A 167 14.76 -9.56 -14.62
C ASN A 167 13.85 -8.95 -13.51
N VAL A 168 12.62 -9.42 -13.41
CA VAL A 168 11.70 -9.00 -12.34
C VAL A 168 12.15 -9.62 -11.03
N LYS A 169 12.42 -8.78 -10.02
CA LYS A 169 12.80 -9.21 -8.67
C LYS A 169 11.61 -9.16 -7.74
N ARG A 170 11.51 -10.12 -6.85
CA ARG A 170 10.54 -10.09 -5.75
C ARG A 170 11.12 -9.34 -4.56
N THR A 171 10.28 -8.54 -3.89
CA THR A 171 10.65 -7.73 -2.73
C THR A 171 9.64 -7.88 -1.61
N ASP A 172 10.06 -7.58 -0.39
CA ASP A 172 9.18 -7.56 0.77
C ASP A 172 8.29 -6.30 0.75
N ARG A 173 7.00 -6.47 1.08
CA ARG A 173 6.01 -5.39 1.17
C ARG A 173 5.06 -5.66 2.34
N PRO A 174 5.56 -5.56 3.58
CA PRO A 174 4.74 -5.80 4.77
C PRO A 174 3.56 -4.83 4.89
N ASP A 175 3.68 -3.63 4.36
CA ASP A 175 2.59 -2.66 4.25
C ASP A 175 1.39 -3.20 3.46
N VAL A 176 1.65 -3.89 2.35
CA VAL A 176 0.61 -4.53 1.53
C VAL A 176 -0.04 -5.69 2.29
N LEU A 177 0.75 -6.52 2.98
CA LEU A 177 0.25 -7.64 3.76
C LEU A 177 -0.67 -7.20 4.90
N ILE A 178 -0.39 -6.05 5.54
CA ILE A 178 -1.23 -5.46 6.59
C ILE A 178 -2.58 -5.01 6.01
N VAL A 179 -2.55 -4.24 4.92
CA VAL A 179 -3.77 -3.68 4.31
C VAL A 179 -4.71 -4.76 3.81
N TYR A 180 -4.17 -5.87 3.31
CA TYR A 180 -4.92 -6.98 2.73
C TYR A 180 -4.95 -8.24 3.61
N GLU A 181 -4.71 -8.11 4.92
CA GLU A 181 -4.75 -9.24 5.85
C GLU A 181 -6.08 -10.01 5.73
N GLY A 182 -6.00 -11.32 5.55
CA GLY A 182 -7.16 -12.19 5.35
C GLY A 182 -7.78 -12.16 3.94
N HIS A 183 -7.23 -11.37 3.00
CA HIS A 183 -7.66 -11.32 1.60
C HIS A 183 -6.63 -12.04 0.70
N TYR A 184 -7.05 -12.47 -0.50
CA TYR A 184 -6.18 -13.07 -1.54
C TYR A 184 -5.20 -14.12 -1.02
N GLY A 185 -5.74 -15.08 -0.26
CA GLY A 185 -4.96 -16.17 0.30
C GLY A 185 -4.58 -15.96 1.78
N GLY A 186 -4.72 -14.76 2.30
CA GLY A 186 -4.37 -14.45 3.68
C GLY A 186 -2.96 -14.91 4.00
N ASP A 187 -2.85 -15.87 4.94
CA ASP A 187 -1.56 -16.49 5.23
C ASP A 187 -1.00 -17.37 4.08
N ASP A 188 -1.74 -17.67 3.00
CA ASP A 188 -1.30 -18.45 1.84
C ASP A 188 -0.75 -17.59 0.69
N THR A 189 -0.68 -16.27 0.87
CA THR A 189 -0.11 -15.37 -0.14
C THR A 189 1.42 -15.52 -0.24
N ASN A 190 2.00 -15.04 -1.32
CA ASN A 190 3.44 -15.05 -1.55
C ASN A 190 4.20 -14.30 -0.44
N ASP A 191 5.36 -14.83 0.01
CA ASP A 191 6.21 -14.21 1.04
C ASP A 191 6.71 -12.81 0.65
N LEU A 192 6.94 -12.62 -0.64
CA LEU A 192 7.48 -11.41 -1.22
C LEU A 192 6.46 -10.81 -2.19
N PRO A 193 5.42 -10.13 -1.68
CA PRO A 193 4.37 -9.60 -2.54
C PRO A 193 4.85 -8.47 -3.44
N GLY A 194 5.91 -7.77 -3.11
CA GLY A 194 6.51 -6.75 -3.95
C GLY A 194 7.18 -7.31 -5.20
N TRP A 195 7.24 -6.52 -6.24
CA TRP A 195 8.02 -6.77 -7.43
C TRP A 195 8.67 -5.47 -7.93
N GLU A 196 9.87 -5.58 -8.48
CA GLU A 196 10.60 -4.47 -9.07
C GLU A 196 11.32 -4.89 -10.35
N LEU A 197 11.48 -3.91 -11.25
CA LEU A 197 12.16 -4.05 -12.53
C LEU A 197 12.93 -2.76 -12.83
N ASP A 198 14.23 -2.86 -13.07
CA ASP A 198 15.05 -1.76 -13.59
C ASP A 198 15.04 -1.79 -15.12
N ILE A 199 14.70 -0.66 -15.74
CA ILE A 199 14.70 -0.48 -17.20
C ILE A 199 15.67 0.60 -17.62
N ASP A 200 16.32 0.42 -18.77
CA ASP A 200 17.16 1.46 -19.39
C ASP A 200 16.30 2.31 -20.32
N LEU A 201 16.03 3.55 -19.92
CA LEU A 201 15.20 4.49 -20.68
C LEU A 201 15.79 4.83 -22.05
N ASN A 202 17.10 4.66 -22.24
CA ASN A 202 17.74 4.92 -23.52
C ASN A 202 17.33 3.93 -24.62
N THR A 203 16.78 2.78 -24.24
CA THR A 203 16.29 1.75 -25.16
C THR A 203 14.92 2.06 -25.74
N PHE A 204 14.22 3.06 -25.21
CA PHE A 204 12.87 3.45 -25.62
C PHE A 204 12.89 4.71 -26.48
N SER A 205 11.93 4.85 -27.39
CA SER A 205 11.65 6.11 -28.09
C SER A 205 10.95 7.09 -27.14
N GLU A 206 10.92 8.38 -27.51
CA GLU A 206 10.01 9.31 -26.83
C GLU A 206 8.55 8.99 -27.12
N GLY A 207 7.67 9.29 -26.17
CA GLY A 207 6.25 9.10 -26.29
C GLY A 207 5.64 8.18 -25.24
N LEU A 208 4.41 7.73 -25.52
CA LEU A 208 3.62 6.91 -24.62
C LEU A 208 4.04 5.44 -24.71
N HIS A 209 4.38 4.84 -23.57
CA HIS A 209 4.70 3.43 -23.40
C HIS A 209 3.68 2.74 -22.52
N GLN A 210 3.36 1.49 -22.83
CA GLN A 210 2.41 0.67 -22.06
C GLN A 210 3.14 -0.34 -21.18
N ILE A 211 2.75 -0.39 -19.91
CA ILE A 211 3.20 -1.43 -18.97
C ILE A 211 2.04 -2.39 -18.75
N LYS A 212 2.33 -3.69 -18.80
CA LYS A 212 1.39 -4.75 -18.47
C LYS A 212 2.03 -5.74 -17.52
N VAL A 213 1.40 -5.98 -16.39
CA VAL A 213 1.87 -6.89 -15.35
C VAL A 213 0.87 -8.01 -15.22
N LEU A 214 1.36 -9.25 -15.31
CA LEU A 214 0.57 -10.48 -15.19
C LEU A 214 0.99 -11.22 -13.93
N SER A 215 0.02 -11.62 -13.11
CA SER A 215 0.17 -12.67 -12.11
C SER A 215 -0.29 -13.99 -12.72
N LEU A 216 0.58 -14.99 -12.68
CA LEU A 216 0.37 -16.29 -13.29
C LEU A 216 0.62 -17.40 -12.28
N THR A 217 -0.04 -18.53 -12.46
CA THR A 217 0.37 -19.77 -11.77
C THR A 217 1.70 -20.29 -12.36
N PRO A 218 2.42 -21.18 -11.68
CA PRO A 218 3.67 -21.76 -12.20
C PRO A 218 3.52 -22.47 -13.55
N ASP A 219 2.33 -23.00 -13.85
CA ASP A 219 2.00 -23.63 -15.13
C ASP A 219 1.46 -22.65 -16.18
N GLY A 220 1.47 -21.34 -15.87
CA GLY A 220 1.20 -20.28 -16.84
C GLY A 220 -0.26 -19.83 -16.96
N LEU A 221 -1.17 -20.29 -16.07
CA LEU A 221 -2.54 -19.80 -16.05
C LEU A 221 -2.59 -18.37 -15.49
N LEU A 222 -3.37 -17.53 -16.15
CA LEU A 222 -3.56 -16.14 -15.70
C LEU A 222 -4.40 -16.10 -14.42
N ILE A 223 -3.87 -15.48 -13.36
CA ILE A 223 -4.58 -15.18 -12.11
C ILE A 223 -5.16 -13.78 -12.18
N TYR A 224 -4.33 -12.78 -12.48
CA TYR A 224 -4.73 -11.38 -12.59
C TYR A 224 -3.81 -10.62 -13.55
N GLN A 225 -4.31 -9.49 -14.08
CA GLN A 225 -3.50 -8.56 -14.88
C GLN A 225 -3.81 -7.11 -14.54
N LYS A 226 -2.79 -6.27 -14.62
CA LYS A 226 -2.87 -4.81 -14.51
C LYS A 226 -2.14 -4.19 -15.69
N ALA A 227 -2.72 -3.13 -16.24
CA ALA A 227 -2.06 -2.30 -17.24
C ALA A 227 -1.94 -0.86 -16.75
N SER A 228 -0.88 -0.18 -17.15
CA SER A 228 -0.61 1.23 -16.92
C SER A 228 0.14 1.79 -18.11
N SER A 229 0.48 3.08 -18.08
CA SER A 229 1.28 3.73 -19.11
C SER A 229 2.12 4.86 -18.51
N PHE A 230 3.24 5.18 -19.15
CA PHE A 230 4.04 6.36 -18.85
C PHE A 230 4.42 7.07 -20.16
N ASN A 231 4.75 8.34 -20.05
CA ASN A 231 5.18 9.15 -21.20
C ASN A 231 6.67 9.48 -21.04
N LEU A 232 7.49 9.02 -21.97
CA LEU A 232 8.93 9.28 -21.98
C LEU A 232 9.19 10.58 -22.75
N ILE A 233 9.87 11.51 -22.09
CA ILE A 233 10.23 12.82 -22.63
C ILE A 233 11.75 13.01 -22.58
N ASP A 234 12.30 13.75 -23.52
CA ASP A 234 13.71 14.20 -23.52
C ASP A 234 13.69 15.71 -23.24
N ARG A 235 14.24 16.15 -22.10
CA ARG A 235 14.32 17.55 -21.68
C ARG A 235 15.74 18.05 -21.63
#